data_e21a73fbdac2cec138342d582843536b
#
_entry.id   e21a73fbdac2cec138342d582843536b
#
_cell.length_a   1.000
_cell.length_b   1.000
_cell.length_c   1.000
_cell.angle_alpha   90.00
_cell.angle_beta   90.00
_cell.angle_gamma   90.00
#
_symmetry.space_group_name_H-M   'P 1'
#
loop_
_entity.id
_entity.type
_entity.pdbx_description
1 polymer ?
#
loop_
_entity_poly.entity_id
_entity_poly.type
_entity_poly.pdbx_seq_one_letter_code
_entity_poly.pdbx_strand_id
1 'polypeptide(L)'
;MADRKVTALTELTAPVADDVLPIIDTSESSNSAKNKKIQYTTLLRNLPSGSNTTPSLGWTADSGVTGLYRSAANTLSVSINQTLVGSFQSSGLQLGAGTPAAQL
;
A
#
# COMPACT_ATOMS: atom_id res chain seq x y z
N MET A 1 -17.80 -16.19 -26.19
CA MET A 1 -17.89 -14.87 -25.53
C MET A 1 -17.08 -13.87 -26.34
N ALA A 2 -17.66 -12.74 -26.64
CA ALA A 2 -16.95 -11.70 -27.36
C ALA A 2 -15.90 -11.05 -26.42
N ASP A 3 -14.71 -10.80 -26.98
CA ASP A 3 -13.68 -10.08 -26.25
C ASP A 3 -14.09 -8.63 -26.04
N ARG A 4 -13.85 -8.12 -24.84
CA ARG A 4 -14.12 -6.73 -24.51
C ARG A 4 -12.83 -6.04 -24.09
N LYS A 5 -12.67 -4.81 -24.54
CA LYS A 5 -11.62 -3.94 -24.00
C LYS A 5 -11.94 -3.64 -22.52
N VAL A 6 -10.91 -3.48 -21.71
CA VAL A 6 -11.06 -3.16 -20.28
C VAL A 6 -11.94 -1.89 -20.12
N THR A 7 -11.75 -0.90 -20.97
CA THR A 7 -12.52 0.35 -20.94
C THR A 7 -14.01 0.19 -21.27
N ALA A 8 -14.40 -0.96 -21.85
CA ALA A 8 -15.80 -1.26 -22.16
C ALA A 8 -16.51 -2.06 -21.08
N LEU A 9 -15.80 -2.43 -20.01
CA LEU A 9 -16.38 -3.14 -18.86
C LEU A 9 -17.12 -2.15 -17.96
N THR A 10 -18.16 -2.63 -17.30
CA THR A 10 -18.85 -1.84 -16.27
C THR A 10 -17.96 -1.71 -15.05
N GLU A 11 -17.84 -0.50 -14.52
CA GLU A 11 -17.06 -0.28 -13.30
C GLU A 11 -17.74 -0.95 -12.10
N LEU A 12 -16.94 -1.63 -11.29
CA LEU A 12 -17.37 -2.18 -10.01
C LEU A 12 -17.16 -1.12 -8.93
N THR A 13 -18.24 -0.52 -8.46
CA THR A 13 -18.19 0.59 -7.50
C THR A 13 -18.32 0.14 -6.03
N ALA A 14 -18.73 -1.09 -5.79
CA ALA A 14 -18.91 -1.62 -4.45
C ALA A 14 -18.30 -3.03 -4.36
N PRO A 15 -16.96 -3.14 -4.33
CA PRO A 15 -16.32 -4.45 -4.28
C PRO A 15 -16.59 -5.15 -2.94
N VAL A 16 -16.69 -6.47 -2.99
CA VAL A 16 -16.78 -7.33 -1.80
C VAL A 16 -15.48 -8.11 -1.63
N ALA A 17 -15.31 -8.71 -0.45
CA ALA A 17 -14.05 -9.32 -0.03
C ALA A 17 -13.48 -10.34 -1.03
N ASP A 18 -14.34 -11.08 -1.67
CA ASP A 18 -13.95 -12.18 -2.58
C ASP A 18 -13.77 -11.74 -4.03
N ASP A 19 -14.04 -10.49 -4.35
CA ASP A 19 -13.80 -9.98 -5.70
C ASP A 19 -12.32 -10.07 -6.03
N VAL A 20 -12.01 -10.32 -7.31
CA VAL A 20 -10.64 -10.63 -7.72
C VAL A 20 -10.17 -9.68 -8.82
N LEU A 21 -8.87 -9.44 -8.83
CA LEU A 21 -8.17 -8.75 -9.91
C LEU A 21 -7.17 -9.71 -10.56
N PRO A 22 -6.99 -9.65 -11.87
CA PRO A 22 -5.90 -10.38 -12.52
C PRO A 22 -4.56 -9.71 -12.18
N ILE A 23 -3.54 -10.55 -12.02
CA ILE A 23 -2.19 -10.08 -11.70
C ILE A 23 -1.17 -11.00 -12.38
N ILE A 24 -0.02 -10.45 -12.73
CA ILE A 24 1.08 -11.22 -13.29
C ILE A 24 2.12 -11.46 -12.21
N ASP A 25 2.37 -12.72 -11.90
CA ASP A 25 3.36 -13.12 -10.90
C ASP A 25 4.74 -13.18 -11.58
N THR A 26 5.54 -12.15 -11.34
CA THR A 26 6.87 -12.06 -11.94
C THR A 26 7.89 -12.98 -11.27
N SER A 27 7.60 -13.48 -10.07
CA SER A 27 8.46 -14.44 -9.38
C SER A 27 8.28 -15.86 -9.88
N GLU A 28 7.18 -16.15 -10.58
CA GLU A 28 6.92 -17.45 -11.16
C GLU A 28 7.81 -17.69 -12.38
N SER A 29 8.53 -18.81 -12.39
CA SER A 29 9.43 -19.17 -13.48
C SER A 29 8.72 -19.69 -14.72
N SER A 30 7.56 -20.31 -14.56
CA SER A 30 6.78 -20.86 -15.67
C SER A 30 5.92 -19.77 -16.32
N ASN A 31 6.14 -19.50 -17.61
CA ASN A 31 5.36 -18.50 -18.34
C ASN A 31 3.86 -18.82 -18.35
N SER A 32 3.48 -20.09 -18.38
CA SER A 32 2.08 -20.49 -18.39
C SER A 32 1.39 -20.29 -17.03
N ALA A 33 2.16 -20.17 -15.94
CA ALA A 33 1.63 -20.04 -14.59
C ALA A 33 1.71 -18.62 -14.03
N LYS A 34 2.24 -17.65 -14.79
CA LYS A 34 2.39 -16.26 -14.32
C LYS A 34 1.08 -15.52 -14.16
N ASN A 35 0.07 -15.89 -14.95
CA ASN A 35 -1.24 -15.25 -14.86
C ASN A 35 -1.97 -15.78 -13.63
N LYS A 36 -2.16 -14.93 -12.66
CA LYS A 36 -2.79 -15.24 -11.38
C LYS A 36 -3.99 -14.33 -11.17
N LYS A 37 -4.74 -14.60 -10.12
CA LYS A 37 -5.74 -13.69 -9.58
C LYS A 37 -5.37 -13.36 -8.14
N ILE A 38 -5.74 -12.18 -7.70
CA ILE A 38 -5.61 -11.80 -6.30
C ILE A 38 -6.96 -11.29 -5.81
N GLN A 39 -7.37 -11.71 -4.63
CA GLN A 39 -8.58 -11.17 -4.02
C GLN A 39 -8.33 -9.73 -3.58
N TYR A 40 -9.36 -8.94 -3.65
CA TYR A 40 -9.36 -7.54 -3.21
C TYR A 40 -8.80 -7.38 -1.79
N THR A 41 -9.25 -8.21 -0.85
CA THR A 41 -8.75 -8.16 0.54
C THR A 41 -7.31 -8.60 0.67
N THR A 42 -6.87 -9.58 -0.12
CA THR A 42 -5.48 -10.03 -0.09
C THR A 42 -4.54 -8.93 -0.56
N LEU A 43 -4.91 -8.22 -1.62
CA LEU A 43 -4.13 -7.09 -2.12
C LEU A 43 -3.94 -6.03 -1.04
N LEU A 44 -4.99 -5.64 -0.34
CA LEU A 44 -4.94 -4.57 0.65
C LEU A 44 -4.26 -4.97 1.96
N ARG A 45 -4.21 -6.27 2.27
CA ARG A 45 -3.58 -6.77 3.50
C ARG A 45 -2.11 -7.10 3.37
N ASN A 46 -1.58 -7.15 2.16
CA ASN A 46 -0.22 -7.57 1.90
C ASN A 46 0.62 -6.46 1.29
N LEU A 47 0.42 -5.23 1.76
CA LEU A 47 1.23 -4.10 1.35
C LEU A 47 2.67 -4.28 1.84
N PRO A 48 3.67 -3.91 1.05
CA PRO A 48 5.06 -3.91 1.52
C PRO A 48 5.20 -2.93 2.69
N SER A 49 6.22 -3.14 3.53
CA SER A 49 6.46 -2.26 4.69
C SER A 49 6.75 -0.82 4.27
N GLY A 50 7.48 -0.64 3.20
CA GLY A 50 7.85 0.69 2.74
C GLY A 50 8.90 1.36 3.61
N SER A 51 9.12 2.64 3.35
CA SER A 51 10.04 3.49 4.10
C SER A 51 9.60 4.96 3.99
N ASN A 52 10.31 5.85 4.66
CA ASN A 52 10.04 7.28 4.53
C ASN A 52 10.32 7.82 3.12
N THR A 53 11.14 7.14 2.33
CA THR A 53 11.43 7.53 0.94
C THR A 53 10.57 6.78 -0.06
N THR A 54 10.04 5.62 0.31
CA THR A 54 9.16 4.80 -0.54
C THR A 54 8.02 4.24 0.30
N PRO A 55 7.05 5.08 0.71
CA PRO A 55 5.93 4.60 1.51
C PRO A 55 5.10 3.54 0.77
N SER A 56 4.44 2.68 1.53
CA SER A 56 3.56 1.64 0.96
C SER A 56 2.35 2.24 0.26
N LEU A 57 1.79 3.30 0.82
CA LEU A 57 0.71 4.08 0.25
C LEU A 57 1.15 5.53 0.22
N GLY A 58 1.17 6.15 -0.97
CA GLY A 58 1.71 7.49 -1.02
C GLY A 58 1.43 8.24 -2.31
N TRP A 59 1.85 9.46 -2.31
CA TRP A 59 1.74 10.39 -3.43
C TRP A 59 3.14 10.79 -3.87
N THR A 60 3.40 10.70 -5.16
CA THR A 60 4.68 11.05 -5.77
C THR A 60 4.66 12.38 -6.49
N ALA A 61 3.56 13.12 -6.36
CA ALA A 61 3.39 14.40 -7.03
C ALA A 61 4.27 15.52 -6.44
N ASP A 62 4.67 15.34 -5.18
CA ASP A 62 5.56 16.28 -4.50
C ASP A 62 7.01 15.97 -4.88
N SER A 63 7.91 16.91 -4.65
CA SER A 63 9.35 16.71 -4.86
C SER A 63 9.93 15.61 -3.97
N GLY A 64 9.29 15.33 -2.85
CA GLY A 64 9.56 14.17 -2.02
C GLY A 64 8.30 13.33 -1.91
N VAL A 65 8.43 12.11 -1.47
CA VAL A 65 7.29 11.20 -1.35
C VAL A 65 6.62 11.39 0.00
N THR A 66 5.30 11.54 -0.04
CA THR A 66 4.44 11.67 1.14
C THR A 66 3.52 10.45 1.21
N GLY A 67 3.41 9.83 2.38
CA GLY A 67 2.54 8.68 2.49
C GLY A 67 2.64 7.94 3.82
N LEU A 68 2.10 6.73 3.83
CA LEU A 68 2.02 5.85 4.99
C LEU A 68 2.91 4.63 4.76
N TYR A 69 3.61 4.19 5.82
CA TYR A 69 4.44 3.00 5.76
C TYR A 69 4.53 2.33 7.14
N ARG A 70 5.10 1.13 7.16
CA ARG A 70 5.31 0.35 8.38
C ARG A 70 6.79 0.41 8.74
N SER A 71 7.16 1.28 9.68
CA SER A 71 8.57 1.46 10.05
C SER A 71 9.10 0.34 10.94
N ALA A 72 8.22 -0.36 11.66
CA ALA A 72 8.57 -1.47 12.55
C ALA A 72 7.33 -2.33 12.79
N ALA A 73 7.50 -3.45 13.49
CA ALA A 73 6.37 -4.27 13.90
C ALA A 73 5.37 -3.45 14.71
N ASN A 74 4.08 -3.60 14.37
CA ASN A 74 2.97 -2.93 15.08
C ASN A 74 3.09 -1.39 15.09
N THR A 75 3.69 -0.82 14.04
CA THR A 75 3.90 0.63 13.94
C THR A 75 3.46 1.13 12.57
N LEU A 76 2.54 2.09 12.56
CA LEU A 76 2.13 2.80 11.35
C LEU A 76 2.76 4.18 11.37
N SER A 77 3.51 4.53 10.33
CA SER A 77 4.28 5.77 10.25
C SER A 77 3.82 6.64 9.10
N VAL A 78 3.99 7.94 9.27
CA VAL A 78 3.64 8.95 8.28
C VAL A 78 4.92 9.65 7.83
N SER A 79 5.12 9.69 6.51
CA SER A 79 6.22 10.45 5.89
C SER A 79 5.63 11.66 5.16
N ILE A 80 6.27 12.80 5.31
CA ILE A 80 6.00 14.00 4.52
C ILE A 80 7.32 14.45 3.92
N ASN A 81 7.36 14.55 2.60
CA ASN A 81 8.57 14.95 1.89
C ASN A 81 9.80 14.14 2.35
N GLN A 82 9.66 12.83 2.38
CA GLN A 82 10.71 11.88 2.76
C GLN A 82 11.18 11.98 4.22
N THR A 83 10.42 12.68 5.06
CA THR A 83 10.76 12.85 6.48
C THR A 83 9.70 12.19 7.35
N LEU A 84 10.13 11.40 8.32
CA LEU A 84 9.20 10.84 9.31
C LEU A 84 8.65 11.97 10.19
N VAL A 85 7.34 12.16 10.16
CA VAL A 85 6.68 13.18 10.97
C VAL A 85 5.94 12.63 12.18
N GLY A 86 5.65 11.33 12.19
CA GLY A 86 5.00 10.71 13.32
C GLY A 86 4.69 9.25 13.09
N SER A 87 4.39 8.54 14.16
CA SER A 87 4.02 7.14 14.10
C SER A 87 3.00 6.79 15.18
N PHE A 88 2.12 5.82 14.84
CA PHE A 88 1.12 5.26 15.74
C PHE A 88 1.59 3.89 16.20
N GLN A 89 1.61 3.68 17.51
CA GLN A 89 2.04 2.44 18.14
C GLN A 89 1.03 2.02 19.20
N SER A 90 1.13 0.81 19.71
CA SER A 90 0.26 0.36 20.79
C SER A 90 0.41 1.19 22.06
N SER A 91 1.57 1.84 22.24
CA SER A 91 1.87 2.72 23.36
C SER A 91 1.40 4.16 23.16
N GLY A 92 0.92 4.51 21.97
CA GLY A 92 0.41 5.83 21.64
C GLY A 92 0.98 6.43 20.38
N LEU A 93 0.86 7.74 20.26
CA LEU A 93 1.32 8.51 19.12
C LEU A 93 2.66 9.16 19.43
N GLN A 94 3.64 8.95 18.57
CA GLN A 94 4.93 9.63 18.61
C GLN A 94 4.99 10.67 17.49
N LEU A 95 5.43 11.87 17.81
CA LEU A 95 5.62 12.95 16.84
C LEU A 95 7.11 13.14 16.56
N GLY A 96 7.45 13.26 15.28
CA GLY A 96 8.83 13.40 14.84
C GLY A 96 9.61 12.09 14.84
N ALA A 97 10.91 12.18 14.52
CA ALA A 97 11.78 11.03 14.35
C ALA A 97 12.51 10.62 15.63
N GLY A 98 12.39 11.37 16.71
CA GLY A 98 13.05 11.10 17.98
C GLY A 98 12.06 11.15 19.13
N THR A 99 12.56 11.48 20.32
CA THR A 99 11.70 11.70 21.47
C THR A 99 10.84 12.94 21.20
N PRO A 100 9.51 12.85 21.23
CA PRO A 100 8.69 14.01 20.92
C PRO A 100 8.82 15.08 22.00
N ALA A 101 8.92 16.34 21.57
CA ALA A 101 8.94 17.49 22.46
C ALA A 101 7.55 17.76 23.04
N ALA A 102 6.49 17.33 22.37
CA ALA A 102 5.13 17.47 22.82
C ALA A 102 4.34 16.22 22.45
N GLN A 103 3.49 15.76 23.34
CA GLN A 103 2.59 14.65 23.13
C GLN A 103 1.16 15.14 23.21
N LEU A 104 0.32 14.60 22.36
CA LEU A 104 -1.11 14.88 22.39
C LEU A 104 -1.84 13.88 23.26
#